data_6f87d55f525cca5ab28e39cdb5ff2f69
#
_entry.id   6f87d55f525cca5ab28e39cdb5ff2f69
#
_cell.length_a   1.000
_cell.length_b   1.000
_cell.length_c   1.000
_cell.angle_alpha   90.00
_cell.angle_beta   90.00
_cell.angle_gamma   90.00
#
_symmetry.space_group_name_H-M   'P 1'
#
loop_
_entity.id
_entity.type
_entity.pdbx_description
1 polymer ?
#
loop_
_entity_poly.entity_id
_entity_poly.type
_entity_poly.pdbx_seq_one_letter_code
_entity_poly.pdbx_strand_id
1 'polypeptide(L)'
;MKTLVITNDYFPKKGGISTYIKSFEDHLEFEKIIYAPNWAEGPNVVNSKSRFIFGSRTHLREINQIINQHNIEIILHASSNPQFYLVNKLKNFGLKQYMIIHGAEFNVIDSIPIVKKIFRRSLESLEKIFTVSYFTGRKLQEITSTEIVLMGAGVEKNEYQKEFNENEKLIVGVSSRFVSRKKIDWVIDSLNDLQMDGYDVTLNIFGYGKLEKYLKKLSDISSQEVNFYSDDDENALDSFYKDLDLFVMPAKSRFFGREYEGLGLVYLEAASYGLPVLVGSSGGAFETIIPGKTGFIVGSRNEIYDAIKYFYENKDMIKDLSLIHISEPTRPY
;
A
#
# COMPACT_ATOMS: atom_id res chain seq x y z
N MET A 1 -14.39 -12.99 21.66
CA MET A 1 -13.73 -11.71 22.04
C MET A 1 -14.19 -10.66 21.05
N LYS A 2 -14.86 -9.60 21.52
CA LYS A 2 -15.49 -8.62 20.61
C LYS A 2 -14.64 -7.37 20.48
N THR A 3 -14.30 -7.02 19.24
CA THR A 3 -13.32 -5.98 18.93
C THR A 3 -13.98 -4.77 18.27
N LEU A 4 -13.66 -3.56 18.75
CA LEU A 4 -13.97 -2.31 18.07
C LEU A 4 -12.78 -1.90 17.21
N VAL A 5 -12.97 -1.91 15.90
CA VAL A 5 -11.99 -1.42 14.92
C VAL A 5 -12.30 0.05 14.62
N ILE A 6 -11.34 0.94 14.83
CA ILE A 6 -11.48 2.38 14.57
C ILE A 6 -10.66 2.73 13.34
N THR A 7 -11.28 3.33 12.31
CA THR A 7 -10.60 3.70 11.08
C THR A 7 -11.15 4.98 10.45
N ASN A 8 -10.30 5.68 9.68
CA ASN A 8 -10.67 6.75 8.74
C ASN A 8 -10.52 6.32 7.27
N ASP A 9 -10.13 5.07 7.06
CA ASP A 9 -9.87 4.50 5.75
C ASP A 9 -10.66 3.19 5.61
N TYR A 10 -11.82 3.27 4.99
CA TYR A 10 -12.71 2.13 4.78
C TYR A 10 -13.46 2.26 3.45
N PHE A 11 -14.15 1.19 3.01
CA PHE A 11 -14.97 1.22 1.81
C PHE A 11 -16.09 2.28 1.90
N PRO A 12 -16.46 3.02 0.81
CA PRO A 12 -15.97 2.89 -0.58
C PRO A 12 -14.68 3.67 -0.88
N LYS A 13 -14.01 4.25 0.11
CA LYS A 13 -12.74 4.96 -0.11
C LYS A 13 -11.65 3.97 -0.55
N LYS A 14 -11.11 4.17 -1.75
CA LYS A 14 -10.07 3.33 -2.33
C LYS A 14 -8.67 3.75 -1.86
N GLY A 15 -7.80 2.77 -1.59
CA GLY A 15 -6.41 2.99 -1.20
C GLY A 15 -5.83 1.84 -0.38
N GLY A 16 -4.51 1.70 -0.33
CA GLY A 16 -3.83 0.57 0.30
C GLY A 16 -4.24 0.28 1.75
N ILE A 17 -4.54 1.31 2.57
CA ILE A 17 -5.00 1.10 3.95
C ILE A 17 -6.42 0.52 3.97
N SER A 18 -7.34 1.04 3.15
CA SER A 18 -8.71 0.52 3.09
C SER A 18 -8.76 -0.90 2.53
N THR A 19 -7.99 -1.19 1.49
CA THR A 19 -7.81 -2.56 0.95
C THR A 19 -7.26 -3.50 2.03
N TYR A 20 -6.22 -3.07 2.75
CA TYR A 20 -5.65 -3.85 3.85
C TYR A 20 -6.68 -4.16 4.95
N ILE A 21 -7.44 -3.15 5.39
CA ILE A 21 -8.47 -3.32 6.44
C ILE A 21 -9.57 -4.27 5.94
N LYS A 22 -9.97 -4.17 4.69
CA LYS A 22 -10.97 -5.05 4.09
C LYS A 22 -10.48 -6.50 4.04
N SER A 23 -9.27 -6.73 3.54
CA SER A 23 -8.64 -8.06 3.54
C SER A 23 -8.51 -8.61 4.96
N PHE A 24 -8.10 -7.78 5.93
CA PHE A 24 -8.05 -8.14 7.34
C PHE A 24 -9.43 -8.53 7.89
N GLU A 25 -10.48 -7.81 7.50
CA GLU A 25 -11.86 -8.12 7.89
C GLU A 25 -12.35 -9.46 7.34
N ASP A 26 -12.06 -9.73 6.08
CA ASP A 26 -12.55 -10.91 5.37
C ASP A 26 -11.88 -12.21 5.86
N HIS A 27 -10.63 -12.15 6.34
CA HIS A 27 -9.84 -13.32 6.71
C HIS A 27 -9.74 -13.59 8.22
N LEU A 28 -10.20 -12.68 9.07
CA LEU A 28 -10.13 -12.89 10.52
C LEU A 28 -11.48 -13.21 11.13
N GLU A 29 -11.57 -14.42 11.67
CA GLU A 29 -12.77 -14.95 12.35
C GLU A 29 -12.90 -14.46 13.79
N PHE A 30 -13.16 -13.17 13.99
CA PHE A 30 -13.54 -12.65 15.31
C PHE A 30 -14.72 -11.68 15.20
N GLU A 31 -15.52 -11.58 16.27
CA GLU A 31 -16.60 -10.61 16.32
C GLU A 31 -16.06 -9.19 16.31
N LYS A 32 -16.50 -8.39 15.36
CA LYS A 32 -16.01 -7.03 15.14
C LYS A 32 -17.11 -6.04 14.86
N ILE A 33 -16.93 -4.83 15.37
CA ILE A 33 -17.69 -3.63 15.01
C ILE A 33 -16.68 -2.63 14.45
N ILE A 34 -16.99 -2.04 13.33
CA ILE A 34 -16.11 -1.05 12.67
C ILE A 34 -16.70 0.34 12.89
N TYR A 35 -16.00 1.17 13.66
CA TYR A 35 -16.35 2.57 13.81
C TYR A 35 -15.59 3.40 12.78
N ALA A 36 -16.33 3.94 11.83
CA ALA A 36 -15.79 4.64 10.67
C ALA A 36 -16.53 5.96 10.40
N PRO A 37 -16.01 6.84 9.52
CA PRO A 37 -16.67 8.08 9.12
C PRO A 37 -18.08 7.86 8.53
N ASN A 38 -18.87 8.94 8.47
CA ASN A 38 -20.27 8.90 8.03
C ASN A 38 -20.50 8.48 6.57
N TRP A 39 -19.47 8.39 5.78
CA TRP A 39 -19.49 7.95 4.37
C TRP A 39 -19.09 6.48 4.20
N ALA A 40 -18.62 5.82 5.26
CA ALA A 40 -18.18 4.42 5.20
C ALA A 40 -19.39 3.47 5.10
N GLU A 41 -19.25 2.39 4.34
CA GLU A 41 -20.30 1.42 4.06
C GLU A 41 -19.82 -0.01 4.36
N GLY A 42 -20.68 -0.84 4.95
CA GLY A 42 -20.36 -2.24 5.21
C GLY A 42 -21.26 -2.86 6.28
N PRO A 43 -21.28 -4.20 6.40
CA PRO A 43 -22.24 -4.91 7.26
C PRO A 43 -22.01 -4.68 8.78
N ASN A 44 -20.79 -4.46 9.21
CA ASN A 44 -20.42 -4.30 10.62
C ASN A 44 -20.07 -2.84 10.96
N VAL A 45 -20.43 -1.88 10.09
CA VAL A 45 -20.07 -0.48 10.23
C VAL A 45 -21.05 0.27 11.09
N VAL A 46 -20.53 0.95 12.11
CA VAL A 46 -21.22 1.98 12.88
C VAL A 46 -20.60 3.32 12.50
N ASN A 47 -21.38 4.16 11.84
CA ASN A 47 -20.91 5.42 11.34
C ASN A 47 -20.81 6.48 12.42
N SER A 48 -19.69 7.20 12.43
CA SER A 48 -19.58 8.48 13.14
C SER A 48 -20.50 9.52 12.50
N LYS A 49 -20.94 10.50 13.27
CA LYS A 49 -21.61 11.71 12.74
C LYS A 49 -20.68 12.59 11.90
N SER A 50 -19.39 12.33 11.93
CA SER A 50 -18.35 13.15 11.30
C SER A 50 -17.78 12.50 10.06
N ARG A 51 -17.31 13.33 9.12
CA ARG A 51 -16.55 12.88 7.93
C ARG A 51 -15.14 12.40 8.26
N PHE A 52 -14.67 12.63 9.48
CA PHE A 52 -13.31 12.30 9.91
C PHE A 52 -13.25 12.14 11.44
N ILE A 53 -12.63 11.06 11.92
CA ILE A 53 -12.51 10.72 13.33
C ILE A 53 -11.13 11.16 13.85
N PHE A 54 -11.11 12.10 14.78
CA PHE A 54 -9.86 12.66 15.36
C PHE A 54 -9.88 12.77 16.90
N GLY A 55 -10.90 12.22 17.57
CA GLY A 55 -10.96 12.19 19.04
C GLY A 55 -11.59 13.42 19.68
N SER A 56 -12.60 14.01 19.05
CA SER A 56 -13.48 15.01 19.66
C SER A 56 -14.30 14.43 20.82
N ARG A 57 -14.93 15.29 21.63
CA ARG A 57 -15.87 14.85 22.67
C ARG A 57 -17.03 14.06 22.10
N THR A 58 -17.48 14.38 20.90
CA THR A 58 -18.53 13.63 20.18
C THR A 58 -18.07 12.21 19.87
N HIS A 59 -16.87 12.07 19.27
CA HIS A 59 -16.32 10.74 18.96
C HIS A 59 -16.15 9.86 20.21
N LEU A 60 -15.70 10.45 21.33
CA LEU A 60 -15.57 9.71 22.60
C LEU A 60 -16.92 9.25 23.14
N ARG A 61 -17.98 10.04 23.00
CA ARG A 61 -19.34 9.63 23.40
C ARG A 61 -19.87 8.51 22.50
N GLU A 62 -19.70 8.62 21.19
CA GLU A 62 -20.07 7.59 20.20
C GLU A 62 -19.34 6.27 20.51
N ILE A 63 -18.02 6.32 20.71
CA ILE A 63 -17.22 5.15 21.06
C ILE A 63 -17.68 4.52 22.37
N ASN A 64 -17.96 5.33 23.41
CA ASN A 64 -18.47 4.82 24.68
C ASN A 64 -19.83 4.13 24.54
N GLN A 65 -20.73 4.68 23.71
CA GLN A 65 -22.03 4.04 23.42
C GLN A 65 -21.81 2.68 22.73
N ILE A 66 -20.93 2.61 21.73
CA ILE A 66 -20.61 1.36 21.03
C ILE A 66 -20.02 0.32 22.00
N ILE A 67 -19.08 0.72 22.85
CA ILE A 67 -18.47 -0.16 23.85
C ILE A 67 -19.52 -0.80 24.73
N ASN A 68 -20.44 0.00 25.25
CA ASN A 68 -21.50 -0.49 26.17
C ASN A 68 -22.58 -1.31 25.45
N GLN A 69 -23.02 -0.87 24.25
CA GLN A 69 -24.08 -1.55 23.50
C GLN A 69 -23.65 -2.92 22.97
N HIS A 70 -22.37 -3.05 22.60
CA HIS A 70 -21.85 -4.25 21.96
C HIS A 70 -20.94 -5.09 22.87
N ASN A 71 -20.74 -4.71 24.14
CA ASN A 71 -19.85 -5.39 25.09
C ASN A 71 -18.42 -5.57 24.51
N ILE A 72 -17.83 -4.47 24.04
CA ILE A 72 -16.49 -4.46 23.44
C ILE A 72 -15.43 -4.78 24.50
N GLU A 73 -14.53 -5.66 24.19
CA GLU A 73 -13.43 -6.10 25.05
C GLU A 73 -12.07 -5.54 24.60
N ILE A 74 -11.94 -5.27 23.30
CA ILE A 74 -10.69 -4.83 22.66
C ILE A 74 -10.97 -3.66 21.72
N ILE A 75 -10.01 -2.71 21.66
CA ILE A 75 -9.98 -1.64 20.67
C ILE A 75 -8.77 -1.84 19.74
N LEU A 76 -9.02 -1.89 18.44
CA LEU A 76 -8.01 -1.91 17.41
C LEU A 76 -8.03 -0.60 16.60
N HIS A 77 -6.99 0.18 16.69
CA HIS A 77 -6.76 1.33 15.83
C HIS A 77 -6.17 0.85 14.49
N ALA A 78 -6.95 0.89 13.43
CA ALA A 78 -6.55 0.33 12.13
C ALA A 78 -5.57 1.20 11.33
N SER A 79 -5.26 2.40 11.82
CA SER A 79 -4.17 3.25 11.34
C SER A 79 -3.69 4.16 12.47
N SER A 80 -2.47 4.69 12.39
CA SER A 80 -1.94 5.51 13.49
C SER A 80 -2.41 6.96 13.43
N ASN A 81 -2.51 7.56 12.26
CA ASN A 81 -2.86 8.98 12.13
C ASN A 81 -4.28 9.16 11.58
N PRO A 82 -5.17 9.83 12.31
CA PRO A 82 -4.99 10.55 13.58
C PRO A 82 -5.36 9.76 14.83
N GLN A 83 -5.57 8.44 14.73
CA GLN A 83 -6.09 7.61 15.84
C GLN A 83 -5.20 7.64 17.07
N PHE A 84 -3.89 7.91 16.94
CA PHE A 84 -3.01 8.04 18.12
C PHE A 84 -3.49 9.11 19.13
N TYR A 85 -4.25 10.12 18.70
CA TYR A 85 -4.87 11.07 19.62
C TYR A 85 -6.01 10.46 20.46
N LEU A 86 -6.64 9.39 19.97
CA LEU A 86 -7.69 8.66 20.67
C LEU A 86 -7.14 7.75 21.77
N VAL A 87 -5.99 7.10 21.54
CA VAL A 87 -5.44 6.07 22.43
C VAL A 87 -5.42 6.53 23.88
N ASN A 88 -4.79 7.68 24.17
CA ASN A 88 -4.71 8.21 25.53
C ASN A 88 -6.07 8.60 26.12
N LYS A 89 -7.01 9.03 25.28
CA LYS A 89 -8.37 9.42 25.72
C LYS A 89 -9.23 8.21 26.03
N LEU A 90 -9.00 7.08 25.34
CA LEU A 90 -9.74 5.83 25.55
C LEU A 90 -9.14 4.97 26.67
N LYS A 91 -7.99 5.32 27.20
CA LYS A 91 -7.35 4.59 28.31
C LYS A 91 -8.26 4.46 29.54
N ASN A 92 -9.10 5.45 29.81
CA ASN A 92 -10.01 5.45 30.96
C ASN A 92 -11.13 4.40 30.85
N PHE A 93 -11.35 3.79 29.69
CA PHE A 93 -12.30 2.69 29.54
C PHE A 93 -11.78 1.34 30.03
N GLY A 94 -10.48 1.24 30.35
CA GLY A 94 -9.86 0.01 30.89
C GLY A 94 -9.75 -1.13 29.88
N LEU A 95 -9.96 -0.87 28.58
CA LEU A 95 -9.90 -1.86 27.52
C LEU A 95 -8.47 -1.96 26.96
N LYS A 96 -8.09 -3.16 26.52
CA LYS A 96 -6.86 -3.38 25.79
C LYS A 96 -6.91 -2.68 24.43
N GLN A 97 -5.85 -1.96 24.09
CA GLN A 97 -5.76 -1.21 22.86
C GLN A 97 -4.57 -1.69 22.02
N TYR A 98 -4.81 -1.86 20.74
CA TYR A 98 -3.83 -2.26 19.72
C TYR A 98 -3.85 -1.27 18.57
N MET A 99 -2.76 -1.20 17.79
CA MET A 99 -2.67 -0.30 16.64
C MET A 99 -1.95 -0.96 15.48
N ILE A 100 -2.47 -0.77 14.26
CA ILE A 100 -1.77 -1.13 13.03
C ILE A 100 -1.11 0.13 12.48
N ILE A 101 0.17 0.04 12.12
CA ILE A 101 0.96 1.14 11.56
C ILE A 101 1.44 0.74 10.16
N HIS A 102 1.01 1.52 9.16
CA HIS A 102 1.26 1.26 7.75
C HIS A 102 2.50 1.97 7.18
N GLY A 103 3.12 2.86 7.97
CA GLY A 103 4.35 3.57 7.60
C GLY A 103 4.14 4.96 6.98
N ALA A 104 3.13 5.16 6.16
CA ALA A 104 2.87 6.45 5.50
C ALA A 104 2.58 7.61 6.48
N GLU A 105 2.24 7.31 7.71
CA GLU A 105 1.86 8.24 8.76
C GLU A 105 3.02 8.99 9.39
N PHE A 106 4.25 8.46 9.28
CA PHE A 106 5.44 9.04 9.92
C PHE A 106 5.79 10.45 9.45
N ASN A 107 5.42 10.79 8.23
CA ASN A 107 5.72 12.08 7.61
C ASN A 107 5.30 13.28 8.46
N VAL A 108 4.11 13.25 9.02
CA VAL A 108 3.55 14.34 9.84
C VAL A 108 4.11 14.27 11.26
N ILE A 109 4.29 13.05 11.77
CA ILE A 109 4.68 12.80 13.17
C ILE A 109 6.11 13.27 13.44
N ASP A 110 7.06 12.95 12.55
CA ASP A 110 8.47 13.33 12.70
C ASP A 110 8.73 14.81 12.45
N SER A 111 7.80 15.52 11.82
CA SER A 111 8.00 16.93 11.46
C SER A 111 7.74 17.91 12.60
N ILE A 112 7.00 17.51 13.64
CA ILE A 112 6.56 18.40 14.72
C ILE A 112 6.89 17.75 16.08
N PRO A 113 7.84 18.31 16.88
CA PRO A 113 8.30 17.71 18.12
C PRO A 113 7.19 17.41 19.15
N ILE A 114 6.20 18.28 19.27
CA ILE A 114 5.08 18.08 20.19
C ILE A 114 4.19 16.90 19.73
N VAL A 115 3.98 16.76 18.43
CA VAL A 115 3.21 15.64 17.85
C VAL A 115 3.96 14.33 18.09
N LYS A 116 5.27 14.31 17.87
CA LYS A 116 6.14 13.16 18.16
C LYS A 116 6.05 12.73 19.64
N LYS A 117 6.05 13.67 20.57
CA LYS A 117 5.92 13.39 22.01
C LYS A 117 4.54 12.80 22.35
N ILE A 118 3.46 13.32 21.76
CA ILE A 118 2.11 12.79 21.96
C ILE A 118 2.01 11.37 21.36
N PHE A 119 2.52 11.19 20.16
CA PHE A 119 2.56 9.90 19.47
C PHE A 119 3.28 8.84 20.32
N ARG A 120 4.51 9.14 20.77
CA ARG A 120 5.27 8.24 21.66
C ARG A 120 4.45 7.82 22.88
N ARG A 121 3.84 8.78 23.60
CA ARG A 121 3.00 8.48 24.78
C ARG A 121 1.82 7.60 24.43
N SER A 122 1.22 7.79 23.24
CA SER A 122 0.13 6.96 22.76
C SER A 122 0.60 5.53 22.49
N LEU A 123 1.75 5.36 21.84
CA LEU A 123 2.33 4.04 21.59
C LEU A 123 2.64 3.30 22.90
N GLU A 124 3.21 3.99 23.89
CA GLU A 124 3.51 3.44 25.23
C GLU A 124 2.25 3.04 26.02
N SER A 125 1.07 3.41 25.56
CA SER A 125 -0.23 3.05 26.16
C SER A 125 -0.94 1.88 25.47
N LEU A 126 -0.35 1.33 24.43
CA LEU A 126 -0.85 0.17 23.70
C LEU A 126 -0.31 -1.13 24.30
N GLU A 127 -1.09 -2.21 24.18
CA GLU A 127 -0.62 -3.56 24.51
C GLU A 127 0.45 -4.04 23.52
N LYS A 128 0.16 -3.88 22.21
CA LYS A 128 1.06 -4.20 21.10
C LYS A 128 0.80 -3.29 19.90
N ILE A 129 1.81 -3.19 19.07
CA ILE A 129 1.76 -2.49 17.79
C ILE A 129 1.99 -3.51 16.68
N PHE A 130 1.13 -3.50 15.67
CA PHE A 130 1.29 -4.30 14.47
C PHE A 130 1.86 -3.45 13.34
N THR A 131 2.79 -4.00 12.57
CA THR A 131 3.39 -3.32 11.41
C THR A 131 3.28 -4.16 10.15
N VAL A 132 3.18 -3.47 9.02
CA VAL A 132 3.09 -4.12 7.70
C VAL A 132 4.47 -4.47 7.12
N SER A 133 5.57 -3.95 7.70
CA SER A 133 6.93 -4.19 7.23
C SER A 133 7.96 -4.11 8.35
N TYR A 134 9.08 -4.81 8.20
CA TYR A 134 10.23 -4.72 9.10
C TYR A 134 10.82 -3.30 9.13
N PHE A 135 10.82 -2.63 7.97
CA PHE A 135 11.31 -1.25 7.88
C PHE A 135 10.52 -0.32 8.81
N THR A 136 9.19 -0.39 8.76
CA THR A 136 8.32 0.38 9.66
C THR A 136 8.53 -0.03 11.12
N GLY A 137 8.65 -1.33 11.39
CA GLY A 137 8.92 -1.85 12.73
C GLY A 137 10.22 -1.31 13.34
N ARG A 138 11.32 -1.32 12.58
CA ARG A 138 12.61 -0.75 13.05
C ARG A 138 12.52 0.73 13.38
N LYS A 139 11.83 1.53 12.54
CA LYS A 139 11.60 2.94 12.85
C LYS A 139 10.80 3.16 14.13
N LEU A 140 9.86 2.28 14.43
CA LEU A 140 9.06 2.35 15.66
C LEU A 140 9.89 1.99 16.89
N GLN A 141 10.81 1.03 16.80
CA GLN A 141 11.71 0.65 17.89
C GLN A 141 12.59 1.83 18.40
N GLU A 142 12.86 2.81 17.52
CA GLU A 142 13.57 4.05 17.91
C GLU A 142 12.67 5.02 18.72
N ILE A 143 11.33 4.79 18.71
CA ILE A 143 10.37 5.73 19.30
C ILE A 143 9.73 5.19 20.57
N THR A 144 9.49 3.89 20.66
CA THR A 144 8.76 3.23 21.76
C THR A 144 9.38 1.91 22.16
N SER A 145 9.15 1.54 23.44
CA SER A 145 9.50 0.21 23.98
C SER A 145 8.34 -0.79 23.93
N THR A 146 7.16 -0.36 23.43
CA THR A 146 5.99 -1.24 23.27
C THR A 146 6.32 -2.37 22.30
N GLU A 147 5.86 -3.58 22.59
CA GLU A 147 6.06 -4.75 21.72
C GLU A 147 5.54 -4.49 20.30
N ILE A 148 6.39 -4.73 19.31
CA ILE A 148 6.07 -4.56 17.90
C ILE A 148 6.04 -5.94 17.26
N VAL A 149 4.93 -6.25 16.61
CA VAL A 149 4.69 -7.50 15.91
C VAL A 149 4.60 -7.23 14.41
N LEU A 150 5.42 -7.91 13.62
CA LEU A 150 5.26 -7.89 12.17
C LEU A 150 4.04 -8.72 11.79
N MET A 151 3.06 -8.07 11.18
CA MET A 151 1.87 -8.73 10.66
C MET A 151 1.98 -8.95 9.14
N GLY A 152 2.78 -8.11 8.46
CA GLY A 152 2.90 -8.16 7.01
C GLY A 152 1.61 -7.73 6.31
N ALA A 153 1.49 -8.14 5.06
CA ALA A 153 0.27 -8.05 4.27
C ALA A 153 0.19 -9.23 3.31
N GLY A 154 -1.00 -9.65 2.97
CA GLY A 154 -1.27 -10.69 1.97
C GLY A 154 -2.19 -10.16 0.89
N VAL A 155 -2.14 -10.80 -0.25
CA VAL A 155 -3.11 -10.68 -1.34
C VAL A 155 -3.62 -12.07 -1.68
N GLU A 156 -4.82 -12.17 -2.19
CA GLU A 156 -5.35 -13.45 -2.67
C GLU A 156 -4.50 -13.95 -3.83
N LYS A 157 -4.23 -15.26 -3.83
CA LYS A 157 -3.53 -15.89 -4.95
C LYS A 157 -4.46 -15.88 -6.16
N ASN A 158 -3.98 -15.32 -7.27
CA ASN A 158 -4.66 -15.44 -8.54
C ASN A 158 -4.32 -16.78 -9.21
N GLU A 159 -5.32 -17.48 -9.73
CA GLU A 159 -5.10 -18.71 -10.50
C GLU A 159 -4.77 -18.44 -11.98
N TYR A 160 -4.79 -17.17 -12.37
CA TYR A 160 -4.47 -16.75 -13.73
C TYR A 160 -3.00 -17.06 -14.05
N GLN A 161 -2.78 -17.75 -15.15
CA GLN A 161 -1.46 -17.99 -15.72
C GLN A 161 -1.38 -17.27 -17.05
N LYS A 162 -0.52 -16.28 -17.14
CA LYS A 162 -0.30 -15.56 -18.39
C LYS A 162 0.46 -16.42 -19.38
N GLU A 163 -0.03 -16.53 -20.61
CA GLU A 163 0.71 -17.05 -21.74
C GLU A 163 1.58 -15.92 -22.31
N PHE A 164 2.89 -16.10 -22.30
CA PHE A 164 3.84 -15.14 -22.84
C PHE A 164 4.10 -15.46 -24.31
N ASN A 165 3.95 -14.44 -25.17
CA ASN A 165 4.26 -14.54 -26.59
C ASN A 165 5.60 -13.83 -26.86
N GLU A 166 6.61 -14.56 -27.33
CA GLU A 166 7.96 -14.07 -27.54
C GLU A 166 8.07 -12.97 -28.62
N ASN A 167 7.11 -12.92 -29.53
CA ASN A 167 7.12 -12.00 -30.67
C ASN A 167 6.28 -10.72 -30.45
N GLU A 168 5.64 -10.59 -29.30
CA GLU A 168 4.82 -9.41 -28.99
C GLU A 168 5.62 -8.31 -28.30
N LYS A 169 5.14 -7.08 -28.42
CA LYS A 169 5.69 -5.93 -27.70
C LYS A 169 5.60 -6.15 -26.19
N LEU A 170 6.50 -5.55 -25.44
CA LEU A 170 6.51 -5.65 -23.99
C LEU A 170 5.55 -4.62 -23.39
N ILE A 171 4.56 -5.10 -22.61
CA ILE A 171 3.58 -4.27 -21.93
C ILE A 171 4.00 -4.07 -20.46
N VAL A 172 4.41 -2.86 -20.15
CA VAL A 172 4.86 -2.45 -18.81
C VAL A 172 3.72 -1.75 -18.08
N GLY A 173 3.49 -2.10 -16.82
CA GLY A 173 2.41 -1.52 -16.02
C GLY A 173 2.87 -0.77 -14.78
N VAL A 174 2.12 0.29 -14.44
CA VAL A 174 2.25 1.03 -13.17
C VAL A 174 0.85 1.16 -12.55
N SER A 175 0.69 0.76 -11.29
CA SER A 175 -0.56 0.99 -10.55
C SER A 175 -0.27 1.77 -9.27
N SER A 176 -0.77 3.00 -9.14
CA SER A 176 -0.61 3.78 -7.92
C SER A 176 -1.41 5.08 -7.90
N ARG A 177 -1.44 5.75 -6.73
CA ARG A 177 -1.84 7.15 -6.67
C ARG A 177 -0.78 8.02 -7.36
N PHE A 178 -1.20 8.99 -8.19
CA PHE A 178 -0.30 9.89 -8.91
C PHE A 178 0.28 10.98 -8.00
N VAL A 179 1.32 10.61 -7.27
CA VAL A 179 2.07 11.49 -6.34
C VAL A 179 3.56 11.38 -6.62
N SER A 180 4.32 12.44 -6.38
CA SER A 180 5.71 12.57 -6.83
C SER A 180 6.69 11.52 -6.25
N ARG A 181 6.38 10.89 -5.10
CA ARG A 181 7.21 9.82 -4.56
C ARG A 181 7.13 8.51 -5.35
N LYS A 182 6.08 8.32 -6.16
CA LYS A 182 5.87 7.11 -6.97
C LYS A 182 6.69 7.09 -8.26
N LYS A 183 7.24 8.24 -8.66
CA LYS A 183 8.18 8.37 -9.77
C LYS A 183 7.67 7.79 -11.10
N ILE A 184 6.38 7.96 -11.38
CA ILE A 184 5.77 7.54 -12.65
C ILE A 184 6.40 8.28 -13.83
N ASP A 185 6.79 9.54 -13.62
CA ASP A 185 7.57 10.33 -14.57
C ASP A 185 8.84 9.62 -15.04
N TRP A 186 9.57 8.97 -14.15
CA TRP A 186 10.76 8.21 -14.51
C TRP A 186 10.46 7.02 -15.41
N VAL A 187 9.31 6.35 -15.18
CA VAL A 187 8.91 5.21 -16.02
C VAL A 187 8.55 5.70 -17.42
N ILE A 188 7.75 6.78 -17.54
CA ILE A 188 7.41 7.38 -18.83
C ILE A 188 8.67 7.75 -19.61
N ASP A 189 9.60 8.46 -18.96
CA ASP A 189 10.86 8.87 -19.59
C ASP A 189 11.74 7.68 -20.01
N SER A 190 11.84 6.64 -19.17
CA SER A 190 12.67 5.46 -19.48
C SER A 190 12.11 4.66 -20.65
N LEU A 191 10.79 4.51 -20.74
CA LEU A 191 10.17 3.81 -21.87
C LEU A 191 10.24 4.65 -23.16
N ASN A 192 10.15 5.99 -23.05
CA ASN A 192 10.37 6.85 -24.21
C ASN A 192 11.79 6.68 -24.79
N ASP A 193 12.80 6.61 -23.93
CA ASP A 193 14.18 6.37 -24.39
C ASP A 193 14.31 4.98 -25.03
N LEU A 194 13.70 3.93 -24.46
CA LEU A 194 13.66 2.59 -25.05
C LEU A 194 13.01 2.59 -26.45
N GLN A 195 11.88 3.26 -26.60
CA GLN A 195 11.21 3.38 -27.90
C GLN A 195 12.09 4.10 -28.93
N MET A 196 12.80 5.16 -28.51
CA MET A 196 13.75 5.86 -29.39
C MET A 196 14.94 4.97 -29.80
N ASP A 197 15.35 4.04 -28.95
CA ASP A 197 16.39 3.04 -29.22
C ASP A 197 15.88 1.82 -30.02
N GLY A 198 14.61 1.83 -30.43
CA GLY A 198 13.99 0.83 -31.31
C GLY A 198 13.35 -0.37 -30.59
N TYR A 199 13.16 -0.31 -29.27
CA TYR A 199 12.44 -1.33 -28.52
C TYR A 199 10.92 -1.09 -28.57
N ASP A 200 10.15 -2.12 -28.92
CA ASP A 200 8.68 -2.01 -28.97
C ASP A 200 8.09 -2.24 -27.58
N VAL A 201 7.79 -1.15 -26.90
CA VAL A 201 7.29 -1.11 -25.50
C VAL A 201 6.02 -0.27 -25.40
N THR A 202 5.09 -0.70 -24.55
CA THR A 202 3.86 0.05 -24.21
C THR A 202 3.79 0.27 -22.72
N LEU A 203 3.30 1.42 -22.29
CA LEU A 203 3.09 1.74 -20.87
C LEU A 203 1.62 1.84 -20.54
N ASN A 204 1.16 0.99 -19.65
CA ASN A 204 -0.17 1.05 -19.05
C ASN A 204 -0.07 1.65 -17.64
N ILE A 205 -0.83 2.70 -17.36
CA ILE A 205 -0.82 3.41 -16.07
C ILE A 205 -2.22 3.35 -15.48
N PHE A 206 -2.36 2.70 -14.32
CA PHE A 206 -3.60 2.60 -13.57
C PHE A 206 -3.58 3.51 -12.35
N GLY A 207 -4.63 4.32 -12.17
CA GLY A 207 -4.81 5.12 -10.98
C GLY A 207 -5.21 6.57 -11.22
N TYR A 208 -5.06 7.38 -10.19
CA TYR A 208 -5.46 8.78 -10.20
C TYR A 208 -4.63 9.61 -9.20
N GLY A 209 -4.68 10.93 -9.31
CA GLY A 209 -4.05 11.80 -8.33
C GLY A 209 -3.62 13.17 -8.82
N LYS A 210 -2.94 13.89 -7.93
CA LYS A 210 -2.60 15.32 -8.17
C LYS A 210 -1.71 15.56 -9.38
N LEU A 211 -0.94 14.57 -9.79
CA LEU A 211 -0.02 14.68 -10.93
C LEU A 211 -0.62 14.21 -12.26
N GLU A 212 -1.89 13.85 -12.31
CA GLU A 212 -2.52 13.30 -13.51
C GLU A 212 -2.32 14.18 -14.76
N LYS A 213 -2.64 15.48 -14.65
CA LYS A 213 -2.45 16.43 -15.75
C LYS A 213 -0.98 16.56 -16.20
N TYR A 214 -0.06 16.46 -15.25
CA TYR A 214 1.38 16.51 -15.55
C TYR A 214 1.82 15.24 -16.28
N LEU A 215 1.41 14.05 -15.80
CA LEU A 215 1.77 12.78 -16.41
C LEU A 215 1.17 12.61 -17.81
N LYS A 216 -0.09 13.00 -18.02
CA LYS A 216 -0.72 13.02 -19.36
C LYS A 216 0.02 13.94 -20.32
N LYS A 217 0.38 15.16 -19.88
CA LYS A 217 1.18 16.07 -20.70
C LYS A 217 2.57 15.50 -21.03
N LEU A 218 3.19 14.78 -20.10
CA LEU A 218 4.48 14.12 -20.33
C LEU A 218 4.34 12.99 -21.36
N SER A 219 3.27 12.20 -21.28
CA SER A 219 2.99 11.14 -22.26
C SER A 219 2.66 11.67 -23.66
N ASP A 220 1.99 12.82 -23.78
CA ASP A 220 1.64 13.43 -25.06
C ASP A 220 2.86 13.83 -25.91
N ILE A 221 4.00 14.07 -25.27
CA ILE A 221 5.27 14.44 -25.91
C ILE A 221 6.23 13.25 -26.09
N SER A 222 5.87 12.07 -25.59
CA SER A 222 6.67 10.86 -25.72
C SER A 222 6.37 10.12 -27.02
N SER A 223 7.35 9.35 -27.51
CA SER A 223 7.24 8.58 -28.75
C SER A 223 6.49 7.26 -28.58
N GLN A 224 6.35 6.80 -27.33
CA GLN A 224 5.72 5.53 -26.97
C GLN A 224 4.22 5.63 -26.78
N GLU A 225 3.55 4.51 -26.89
CA GLU A 225 2.15 4.36 -26.49
C GLU A 225 2.00 4.35 -24.97
N VAL A 226 1.23 5.28 -24.42
CA VAL A 226 0.91 5.36 -22.98
C VAL A 226 -0.61 5.35 -22.78
N ASN A 227 -1.10 4.33 -22.10
CA ASN A 227 -2.51 4.15 -21.80
C ASN A 227 -2.81 4.45 -20.33
N PHE A 228 -3.81 5.30 -20.07
CA PHE A 228 -4.26 5.62 -18.72
C PHE A 228 -5.57 4.91 -18.43
N TYR A 229 -5.59 4.20 -17.30
CA TYR A 229 -6.76 3.48 -16.79
C TYR A 229 -7.19 4.07 -15.46
N SER A 230 -8.48 4.08 -15.23
CA SER A 230 -9.10 4.48 -13.96
C SER A 230 -10.00 3.36 -13.44
N ASP A 231 -10.36 3.47 -12.18
CA ASP A 231 -11.10 2.46 -11.46
C ASP A 231 -12.64 2.67 -11.64
N ASP A 232 -13.06 2.78 -12.89
CA ASP A 232 -14.46 3.06 -13.27
C ASP A 232 -15.30 1.77 -13.37
N ASP A 233 -14.64 0.58 -13.38
CA ASP A 233 -15.26 -0.75 -13.44
C ASP A 233 -14.65 -1.65 -12.37
N GLU A 234 -15.45 -2.52 -11.75
CA GLU A 234 -15.00 -3.49 -10.74
C GLU A 234 -13.90 -4.44 -11.25
N ASN A 235 -13.92 -4.74 -12.56
CA ASN A 235 -12.95 -5.62 -13.20
C ASN A 235 -11.76 -4.89 -13.84
N ALA A 236 -11.76 -3.55 -13.83
CA ALA A 236 -10.72 -2.77 -14.51
C ALA A 236 -9.31 -3.06 -14.01
N LEU A 237 -9.15 -3.25 -12.70
CA LEU A 237 -7.84 -3.57 -12.10
C LEU A 237 -7.40 -5.00 -12.41
N ASP A 238 -8.31 -5.97 -12.42
CA ASP A 238 -8.04 -7.36 -12.79
C ASP A 238 -7.58 -7.46 -14.25
N SER A 239 -8.34 -6.84 -15.17
CA SER A 239 -7.97 -6.77 -16.59
C SER A 239 -6.64 -6.08 -16.80
N PHE A 240 -6.39 -4.98 -16.08
CA PHE A 240 -5.13 -4.26 -16.13
C PHE A 240 -3.93 -5.18 -15.80
N TYR A 241 -3.95 -5.92 -14.67
CA TYR A 241 -2.84 -6.81 -14.32
C TYR A 241 -2.68 -7.98 -15.31
N LYS A 242 -3.77 -8.52 -15.86
CA LYS A 242 -3.74 -9.61 -16.84
C LYS A 242 -3.06 -9.22 -18.16
N ASP A 243 -3.18 -7.97 -18.55
CA ASP A 243 -2.58 -7.46 -19.79
C ASP A 243 -1.08 -7.21 -19.70
N LEU A 244 -0.51 -7.11 -18.48
CA LEU A 244 0.89 -6.75 -18.30
C LEU A 244 1.86 -7.92 -18.50
N ASP A 245 3.09 -7.60 -18.89
CA ASP A 245 4.26 -8.49 -18.89
C ASP A 245 5.20 -8.18 -17.73
N LEU A 246 5.26 -6.92 -17.29
CA LEU A 246 6.15 -6.43 -16.26
C LEU A 246 5.47 -5.33 -15.45
N PHE A 247 5.59 -5.40 -14.14
CA PHE A 247 5.10 -4.33 -13.25
C PHE A 247 6.24 -3.48 -12.72
N VAL A 248 6.11 -2.16 -12.80
CA VAL A 248 7.14 -1.19 -12.39
C VAL A 248 6.54 -0.11 -11.51
N MET A 249 7.03 0.05 -10.28
CA MET A 249 6.71 1.22 -9.46
C MET A 249 7.95 1.66 -8.67
N PRO A 250 8.77 2.58 -9.21
CA PRO A 250 10.06 2.95 -8.64
C PRO A 250 9.90 3.97 -7.50
N ALA A 251 9.09 3.63 -6.49
CA ALA A 251 8.84 4.52 -5.37
C ALA A 251 10.14 4.96 -4.69
N LYS A 252 10.26 6.26 -4.39
CA LYS A 252 11.43 6.85 -3.76
C LYS A 252 11.07 7.56 -2.47
N SER A 253 11.88 7.36 -1.44
CA SER A 253 11.74 8.09 -0.18
C SER A 253 12.07 9.58 -0.38
N ARG A 254 11.34 10.45 0.34
CA ARG A 254 11.47 11.90 0.28
C ARG A 254 11.68 12.49 1.68
N PHE A 255 12.02 13.76 1.74
CA PHE A 255 12.19 14.49 2.99
C PHE A 255 13.11 13.75 4.00
N PHE A 256 14.32 13.35 3.52
CA PHE A 256 15.31 12.64 4.34
C PHE A 256 14.75 11.33 4.94
N GLY A 257 13.95 10.59 4.17
CA GLY A 257 13.41 9.29 4.59
C GLY A 257 12.19 9.37 5.51
N ARG A 258 11.58 10.55 5.67
CA ARG A 258 10.34 10.69 6.44
C ARG A 258 9.11 10.24 5.66
N GLU A 259 9.06 10.52 4.35
CA GLU A 259 8.03 10.00 3.45
C GLU A 259 8.58 8.78 2.69
N TYR A 260 8.01 7.63 2.92
CA TYR A 260 8.45 6.37 2.30
C TYR A 260 7.26 5.46 1.98
N GLU A 261 7.53 4.37 1.24
CA GLU A 261 6.57 3.30 1.01
C GLU A 261 6.52 2.38 2.22
N GLY A 262 5.34 2.17 2.81
CA GLY A 262 5.21 1.32 3.98
C GLY A 262 5.52 -0.14 3.68
N LEU A 263 4.87 -0.68 2.65
CA LEU A 263 5.11 -2.00 2.07
C LEU A 263 4.88 -1.96 0.55
N GLY A 264 3.72 -1.43 0.12
CA GLY A 264 3.32 -1.36 -1.28
C GLY A 264 2.56 -2.60 -1.74
N LEU A 265 1.28 -2.69 -1.37
CA LEU A 265 0.39 -3.81 -1.74
C LEU A 265 0.36 -4.08 -3.24
N VAL A 266 0.46 -3.04 -4.08
CA VAL A 266 0.45 -3.17 -5.54
C VAL A 266 1.57 -4.08 -6.08
N TYR A 267 2.70 -4.21 -5.37
CA TYR A 267 3.74 -5.16 -5.76
C TYR A 267 3.31 -6.60 -5.52
N LEU A 268 2.63 -6.85 -4.38
CA LEU A 268 2.09 -8.17 -4.06
C LEU A 268 0.89 -8.50 -4.97
N GLU A 269 0.06 -7.50 -5.29
CA GLU A 269 -1.03 -7.63 -6.26
C GLU A 269 -0.47 -8.05 -7.63
N ALA A 270 0.52 -7.34 -8.18
CA ALA A 270 1.17 -7.72 -9.43
C ALA A 270 1.80 -9.13 -9.37
N ALA A 271 2.47 -9.45 -8.27
CA ALA A 271 3.06 -10.76 -8.05
C ALA A 271 2.02 -11.89 -8.00
N SER A 272 0.78 -11.63 -7.51
CA SER A 272 -0.30 -12.62 -7.50
C SER A 272 -0.77 -13.01 -8.90
N TYR A 273 -0.55 -12.16 -9.91
CA TYR A 273 -0.76 -12.45 -11.33
C TYR A 273 0.48 -13.09 -12.01
N GLY A 274 1.52 -13.39 -11.23
CA GLY A 274 2.77 -13.95 -11.75
C GLY A 274 3.67 -12.93 -12.44
N LEU A 275 3.42 -11.63 -12.31
CA LEU A 275 4.23 -10.61 -12.98
C LEU A 275 5.57 -10.43 -12.26
N PRO A 276 6.70 -10.36 -12.99
CA PRO A 276 7.95 -9.83 -12.46
C PRO A 276 7.77 -8.38 -12.00
N VAL A 277 8.47 -7.99 -10.93
CA VAL A 277 8.23 -6.69 -10.30
C VAL A 277 9.52 -5.88 -10.20
N LEU A 278 9.52 -4.64 -10.72
CA LEU A 278 10.56 -3.65 -10.45
C LEU A 278 10.10 -2.73 -9.32
N VAL A 279 10.74 -2.85 -8.17
CA VAL A 279 10.40 -2.08 -6.97
C VAL A 279 11.37 -0.94 -6.73
N GLY A 280 10.84 0.19 -6.23
CA GLY A 280 11.70 1.31 -5.82
C GLY A 280 12.42 1.05 -4.50
N SER A 281 13.53 1.76 -4.28
CA SER A 281 14.35 1.69 -3.04
C SER A 281 13.73 2.47 -1.88
N SER A 282 12.42 2.38 -1.66
CA SER A 282 11.69 3.20 -0.67
C SER A 282 11.07 2.36 0.44
N GLY A 283 11.53 2.59 1.67
CA GLY A 283 10.89 2.03 2.86
C GLY A 283 10.84 0.50 2.85
N GLY A 284 9.65 -0.07 3.07
CA GLY A 284 9.41 -1.51 3.05
C GLY A 284 9.15 -2.10 1.65
N ALA A 285 9.23 -1.32 0.58
CA ALA A 285 8.92 -1.80 -0.77
C ALA A 285 9.77 -3.01 -1.18
N PHE A 286 11.05 -3.03 -0.86
CA PHE A 286 11.96 -4.14 -1.18
C PHE A 286 11.64 -5.44 -0.41
N GLU A 287 10.84 -5.38 0.66
CA GLU A 287 10.41 -6.56 1.41
C GLU A 287 9.34 -7.37 0.65
N THR A 288 8.80 -6.83 -0.44
CA THR A 288 7.78 -7.49 -1.27
C THR A 288 8.36 -8.40 -2.35
N ILE A 289 9.67 -8.41 -2.54
CA ILE A 289 10.35 -9.24 -3.53
C ILE A 289 11.52 -10.02 -2.93
N ILE A 290 11.91 -11.09 -3.61
CA ILE A 290 13.19 -11.76 -3.45
C ILE A 290 14.08 -11.28 -4.61
N PRO A 291 15.08 -10.40 -4.36
CA PRO A 291 15.88 -9.80 -5.43
C PRO A 291 16.53 -10.87 -6.32
N GLY A 292 16.40 -10.70 -7.64
CA GLY A 292 16.91 -11.64 -8.64
C GLY A 292 16.08 -12.92 -8.82
N LYS A 293 15.07 -13.16 -7.98
CA LYS A 293 14.15 -14.32 -8.08
C LYS A 293 12.73 -13.93 -8.44
N THR A 294 12.20 -12.87 -7.84
CA THR A 294 10.81 -12.45 -8.04
C THR A 294 10.73 -11.00 -8.54
N GLY A 295 11.85 -10.32 -8.65
CA GLY A 295 11.94 -8.96 -9.14
C GLY A 295 13.29 -8.31 -8.87
N PHE A 296 13.39 -7.03 -9.22
CA PHE A 296 14.60 -6.23 -9.05
C PHE A 296 14.31 -4.90 -8.37
N ILE A 297 15.32 -4.37 -7.67
CA ILE A 297 15.25 -3.05 -7.05
C ILE A 297 15.80 -2.03 -8.03
N VAL A 298 15.06 -0.94 -8.24
CA VAL A 298 15.46 0.18 -9.10
C VAL A 298 15.40 1.50 -8.33
N GLY A 299 16.47 2.28 -8.36
CA GLY A 299 16.61 3.54 -7.61
C GLY A 299 16.81 4.78 -8.49
N SER A 300 16.91 4.61 -9.81
CA SER A 300 17.13 5.67 -10.79
C SER A 300 16.41 5.39 -12.12
N ARG A 301 16.26 6.44 -12.94
CA ARG A 301 15.72 6.32 -14.31
C ARG A 301 16.56 5.37 -15.17
N ASN A 302 17.89 5.45 -15.09
CA ASN A 302 18.76 4.57 -15.85
C ASN A 302 18.60 3.10 -15.45
N GLU A 303 18.49 2.81 -14.16
CA GLU A 303 18.24 1.44 -13.69
C GLU A 303 16.88 0.91 -14.14
N ILE A 304 15.85 1.76 -14.28
CA ILE A 304 14.56 1.38 -14.86
C ILE A 304 14.72 1.03 -16.32
N TYR A 305 15.41 1.90 -17.10
CA TYR A 305 15.71 1.66 -18.50
C TYR A 305 16.46 0.33 -18.68
N ASP A 306 17.57 0.15 -17.97
CA ASP A 306 18.41 -1.06 -18.07
C ASP A 306 17.64 -2.34 -17.70
N ALA A 307 16.82 -2.28 -16.64
CA ALA A 307 16.03 -3.42 -16.23
C ALA A 307 14.95 -3.78 -17.25
N ILE A 308 14.22 -2.81 -17.80
CA ILE A 308 13.18 -3.08 -18.81
C ILE A 308 13.82 -3.61 -20.10
N LYS A 309 14.94 -3.00 -20.53
CA LYS A 309 15.73 -3.49 -21.67
C LYS A 309 16.15 -4.94 -21.46
N TYR A 310 16.67 -5.27 -20.29
CA TYR A 310 17.07 -6.63 -19.95
C TYR A 310 15.90 -7.62 -20.07
N PHE A 311 14.72 -7.29 -19.58
CA PHE A 311 13.52 -8.12 -19.72
C PHE A 311 13.06 -8.23 -21.19
N TYR A 312 13.15 -7.16 -21.96
CA TYR A 312 12.81 -7.18 -23.39
C TYR A 312 13.72 -8.14 -24.17
N GLU A 313 15.02 -8.10 -23.89
CA GLU A 313 16.04 -8.94 -24.54
C GLU A 313 16.04 -10.40 -24.02
N ASN A 314 15.46 -10.66 -22.84
CA ASN A 314 15.46 -11.97 -22.17
C ASN A 314 14.05 -12.35 -21.71
N LYS A 315 13.10 -12.47 -22.64
CA LYS A 315 11.68 -12.74 -22.32
C LYS A 315 11.45 -14.04 -21.56
N ASP A 316 12.29 -15.06 -21.73
CA ASP A 316 12.26 -16.30 -20.96
C ASP A 316 12.39 -16.04 -19.45
N MET A 317 13.19 -15.02 -19.06
CA MET A 317 13.33 -14.64 -17.67
C MET A 317 12.01 -14.12 -17.05
N ILE A 318 11.16 -13.49 -17.85
CA ILE A 318 9.81 -13.05 -17.40
C ILE A 318 9.01 -14.29 -17.00
N LYS A 319 9.02 -15.33 -17.82
CA LYS A 319 8.32 -16.59 -17.59
C LYS A 319 8.84 -17.31 -16.35
N ASP A 320 10.15 -17.40 -16.18
CA ASP A 320 10.79 -18.06 -15.04
C ASP A 320 10.45 -17.35 -13.72
N LEU A 321 10.55 -16.01 -13.69
CA LEU A 321 10.20 -15.20 -12.52
C LEU A 321 8.70 -15.28 -12.19
N SER A 322 7.85 -15.31 -13.22
CA SER A 322 6.40 -15.51 -13.06
C SER A 322 6.09 -16.84 -12.37
N LEU A 323 6.72 -17.94 -12.79
CA LEU A 323 6.55 -19.27 -12.19
C LEU A 323 6.98 -19.29 -10.72
N ILE A 324 8.05 -18.58 -10.36
CA ILE A 324 8.53 -18.48 -8.98
C ILE A 324 7.51 -17.75 -8.10
N HIS A 325 6.92 -16.65 -8.56
CA HIS A 325 5.86 -15.95 -7.83
C HIS A 325 4.64 -16.83 -7.55
N ILE A 326 4.26 -17.68 -8.49
CA ILE A 326 3.13 -18.59 -8.36
C ILE A 326 3.45 -19.74 -7.38
N SER A 327 4.65 -20.31 -7.44
CA SER A 327 5.07 -21.47 -6.64
C SER A 327 5.53 -21.11 -5.23
N GLU A 328 6.21 -19.96 -5.08
CA GLU A 328 6.75 -19.45 -3.82
C GLU A 328 6.25 -18.02 -3.56
N PRO A 329 4.97 -17.84 -3.17
CA PRO A 329 4.47 -16.51 -2.86
C PRO A 329 5.33 -15.90 -1.75
N THR A 330 5.84 -14.68 -2.00
CA THR A 330 6.70 -13.97 -1.06
C THR A 330 6.03 -13.86 0.30
N ARG A 331 6.48 -14.67 1.25
CA ARG A 331 6.15 -14.48 2.67
C ARG A 331 7.07 -13.39 3.18
N PRO A 332 6.57 -12.31 3.80
CA PRO A 332 7.43 -11.41 4.54
C PRO A 332 8.15 -12.23 5.62
N TYR A 333 9.47 -12.20 5.60
CA TYR A 333 10.33 -12.87 6.57
C TYR A 333 10.27 -12.18 7.93
#